data_e41c4fdde2ab7de59d3338e2a21245e9
#
_entry.id   e41c4fdde2ab7de59d3338e2a21245e9
#
_cell.length_a   1.000
_cell.length_b   1.000
_cell.length_c   1.000
_cell.angle_alpha   90.00
_cell.angle_beta   90.00
_cell.angle_gamma   90.00
#
_symmetry.space_group_name_H-M   'P 1'
#
loop_
_entity.id
_entity.type
_entity.pdbx_description
1 polymer ?
#
loop_
_entity_poly.entity_id
_entity_poly.type
_entity_poly.pdbx_seq_one_letter_code
_entity_poly.pdbx_strand_id
1 'polypeptide(L)'
;MTVRISQGKGGKDRYSILSQATLEQLRQYWKKYRPAEWLFEGQKKDDHISLSTIQSIFQAAKKRARITKPVSVHTLRHSFATHLIEAGTSLHHVQLLLGHRSPTTTTVYLHVSRLNLSQVTSPLDRAANQAS
;
A
#
# COMPACT_ATOMS: atom_id res chain seq x y z
N MET A 1 -2.29 10.66 -5.51
CA MET A 1 -1.03 10.77 -4.75
C MET A 1 -0.25 9.47 -4.84
N THR A 2 1.09 9.50 -4.84
CA THR A 2 1.92 8.30 -5.01
C THR A 2 2.99 8.21 -3.92
N VAL A 3 3.35 6.99 -3.56
CA VAL A 3 4.47 6.65 -2.69
C VAL A 3 5.52 5.88 -3.50
N ARG A 4 6.79 6.27 -3.33
CA ARG A 4 7.92 5.56 -3.93
C ARG A 4 8.32 4.40 -3.03
N ILE A 5 8.49 3.24 -3.60
CA ILE A 5 9.03 2.05 -2.95
C ILE A 5 10.41 1.82 -3.53
N SER A 6 11.44 2.13 -2.75
CA SER A 6 12.84 1.94 -3.15
C SER A 6 13.28 0.51 -2.86
N GLN A 7 14.16 -0.01 -3.72
CA GLN A 7 14.74 -1.35 -3.58
C GLN A 7 13.71 -2.46 -3.31
N GLY A 8 12.56 -2.41 -3.98
CA GLY A 8 11.56 -3.46 -3.91
C GLY A 8 12.10 -4.82 -4.38
N LYS A 9 11.23 -5.81 -4.52
CA LYS A 9 11.61 -7.17 -4.95
C LYS A 9 12.45 -7.11 -6.25
N GLY A 10 13.70 -7.55 -6.17
CA GLY A 10 14.67 -7.51 -7.25
C GLY A 10 15.43 -6.19 -7.42
N GLY A 11 15.52 -5.37 -6.36
CA GLY A 11 16.32 -4.14 -6.33
C GLY A 11 15.78 -2.99 -7.19
N LYS A 12 14.54 -3.06 -7.66
CA LYS A 12 13.93 -2.03 -8.51
C LYS A 12 12.99 -1.14 -7.74
N ASP A 13 13.08 0.15 -8.01
CA ASP A 13 12.14 1.14 -7.51
C ASP A 13 10.81 1.05 -8.24
N ARG A 14 9.72 1.30 -7.53
CA ARG A 14 8.39 1.44 -8.12
C ARG A 14 7.58 2.49 -7.38
N TYR A 15 6.50 2.91 -8.00
CA TYR A 15 5.51 3.79 -7.38
C TYR A 15 4.23 3.00 -7.09
N SER A 16 3.57 3.33 -5.99
CA SER A 16 2.22 2.86 -5.67
C SER A 16 1.33 4.04 -5.34
N ILE A 17 0.02 3.83 -5.37
CA ILE A 17 -0.94 4.87 -4.99
C ILE A 17 -1.05 4.95 -3.47
N LEU A 18 -1.19 6.18 -2.96
CA LEU A 18 -1.50 6.47 -1.57
C LEU A 18 -2.86 7.15 -1.52
N SER A 19 -3.80 6.55 -0.80
CA SER A 19 -5.12 7.13 -0.63
C SER A 19 -5.08 8.38 0.25
N GLN A 20 -6.01 9.30 0.05
CA GLN A 20 -6.16 10.49 0.88
C GLN A 20 -6.45 10.10 2.33
N ALA A 21 -7.35 9.13 2.54
CA ALA A 21 -7.70 8.62 3.86
C ALA A 21 -6.47 8.04 4.61
N THR A 22 -5.63 7.28 3.91
CA THR A 22 -4.39 6.76 4.50
C THR A 22 -3.42 7.89 4.85
N LEU A 23 -3.25 8.89 3.98
CA LEU A 23 -2.39 10.04 4.26
C LEU A 23 -2.83 10.78 5.51
N GLU A 24 -4.12 11.00 5.68
CA GLU A 24 -4.66 11.69 6.88
C GLU A 24 -4.39 10.92 8.15
N GLN A 25 -4.57 9.60 8.14
CA GLN A 25 -4.22 8.73 9.26
C GLN A 25 -2.71 8.76 9.57
N LEU A 26 -1.85 8.73 8.54
CA LEU A 26 -0.41 8.84 8.72
C LEU A 26 0.01 10.20 9.30
N ARG A 27 -0.66 11.28 8.90
CA ARG A 27 -0.44 12.62 9.47
C ARG A 27 -0.84 12.69 10.94
N GLN A 28 -1.99 12.10 11.31
CA GLN A 28 -2.43 12.02 12.71
C GLN A 28 -1.45 11.19 13.54
N TYR A 29 -1.01 10.05 13.02
CA TYR A 29 0.02 9.22 13.64
C TYR A 29 1.31 10.01 13.88
N TRP A 30 1.82 10.67 12.84
CA TRP A 30 3.03 11.47 12.94
C TRP A 30 2.90 12.62 13.96
N LYS A 31 1.78 13.32 13.99
CA LYS A 31 1.52 14.38 14.97
C LYS A 31 1.54 13.86 16.40
N LYS A 32 1.04 12.64 16.62
CA LYS A 32 0.94 12.02 17.93
C LYS A 32 2.27 11.48 18.42
N TYR A 33 3.00 10.78 17.59
CA TYR A 33 4.19 10.02 17.99
C TYR A 33 5.51 10.71 17.66
N ARG A 34 5.51 11.66 16.70
CA ARG A 34 6.69 12.43 16.29
C ARG A 34 7.92 11.56 16.03
N PRO A 35 7.83 10.49 15.21
CA PRO A 35 8.95 9.61 14.94
C PRO A 35 10.12 10.37 14.34
N ALA A 36 11.34 9.99 14.71
CA ALA A 36 12.56 10.72 14.35
C ALA A 36 13.07 10.35 12.95
N GLU A 37 13.29 9.07 12.68
CA GLU A 37 13.89 8.58 11.44
C GLU A 37 12.92 7.76 10.61
N TRP A 38 12.30 6.76 11.22
CA TRP A 38 11.35 5.87 10.56
C TRP A 38 9.92 6.20 10.98
N LEU A 39 9.04 6.38 10.02
CA LEU A 39 7.62 6.65 10.34
C LEU A 39 7.04 5.58 11.28
N PHE A 40 7.41 4.32 11.08
CA PHE A 40 7.10 3.22 11.97
C PHE A 40 8.39 2.67 12.56
N GLU A 41 8.72 3.12 13.75
CA GLU A 41 9.92 2.73 14.47
C GLU A 41 9.83 1.29 14.97
N GLY A 42 10.95 0.60 14.99
CA GLY A 42 11.12 -0.75 15.51
C GLY A 42 11.32 -0.78 17.02
N GLN A 43 11.61 -1.97 17.54
CA GLN A 43 11.92 -2.14 18.97
C GLN A 43 13.36 -1.70 19.32
N LYS A 44 14.27 -1.79 18.36
CA LYS A 44 15.63 -1.31 18.52
C LYS A 44 15.71 0.14 18.07
N LYS A 45 16.58 0.90 18.74
CA LYS A 45 16.87 2.28 18.36
C LYS A 45 17.36 2.29 16.91
N ASP A 46 16.90 3.27 16.15
CA ASP A 46 17.29 3.51 14.76
C ASP A 46 16.90 2.39 13.76
N ASP A 47 15.96 1.51 14.14
CA ASP A 47 15.43 0.44 13.28
C ASP A 47 13.95 0.65 12.98
N HIS A 48 13.50 0.08 11.87
CA HIS A 48 12.10 0.15 11.44
C HIS A 48 11.28 -1.04 11.97
N ILE A 49 9.97 -0.93 11.93
CA ILE A 49 9.04 -2.00 12.31
C ILE A 49 9.33 -3.30 11.52
N SER A 50 9.37 -4.43 12.23
CA SER A 50 9.61 -5.73 11.62
C SER A 50 8.36 -6.32 10.93
N LEU A 51 8.58 -7.21 9.95
CA LEU A 51 7.48 -7.94 9.30
C LEU A 51 6.66 -8.77 10.30
N SER A 52 7.30 -9.38 11.28
CA SER A 52 6.62 -10.15 12.33
C SER A 52 5.72 -9.27 13.18
N THR A 53 6.15 -8.06 13.50
CA THR A 53 5.34 -7.08 14.22
C THR A 53 4.11 -6.67 13.41
N ILE A 54 4.28 -6.41 12.10
CA ILE A 54 3.15 -6.09 11.20
C ILE A 54 2.14 -7.24 11.14
N GLN A 55 2.62 -8.48 11.03
CA GLN A 55 1.77 -9.67 11.04
C GLN A 55 0.99 -9.80 12.37
N SER A 56 1.66 -9.58 13.49
CA SER A 56 1.04 -9.62 14.82
C SER A 56 -0.05 -8.54 14.99
N ILE A 57 0.23 -7.31 14.54
CA ILE A 57 -0.75 -6.20 14.52
C ILE A 57 -1.96 -6.58 13.65
N PHE A 58 -1.72 -7.15 12.47
CA PHE A 58 -2.78 -7.61 11.59
C PHE A 58 -3.67 -8.68 12.25
N GLN A 59 -3.07 -9.68 12.90
CA GLN A 59 -3.82 -10.72 13.60
C GLN A 59 -4.63 -10.16 14.78
N ALA A 60 -4.08 -9.23 15.53
CA ALA A 60 -4.80 -8.53 16.59
C ALA A 60 -6.00 -7.72 16.05
N ALA A 61 -5.80 -7.00 14.94
CA ALA A 61 -6.87 -6.25 14.28
C ALA A 61 -7.97 -7.17 13.73
N LYS A 62 -7.58 -8.27 13.08
CA LYS A 62 -8.48 -9.32 12.61
C LYS A 62 -9.34 -9.88 13.74
N LYS A 63 -8.73 -10.22 14.88
CA LYS A 63 -9.44 -10.73 16.07
C LYS A 63 -10.45 -9.71 16.59
N ARG A 64 -10.05 -8.43 16.72
CA ARG A 64 -10.94 -7.35 17.16
C ARG A 64 -12.12 -7.15 16.21
N ALA A 65 -11.89 -7.26 14.90
CA ALA A 65 -12.92 -7.17 13.88
C ALA A 65 -13.79 -8.45 13.77
N ARG A 66 -13.54 -9.47 14.58
CA ARG A 66 -14.24 -10.78 14.56
C ARG A 66 -14.24 -11.45 13.19
N ILE A 67 -13.17 -11.26 12.42
CA ILE A 67 -13.00 -11.90 11.10
C ILE A 67 -12.48 -13.33 11.34
N THR A 68 -13.33 -14.32 11.06
CA THR A 68 -13.02 -15.75 11.24
C THR A 68 -12.31 -16.37 10.04
N LYS A 69 -12.43 -15.76 8.85
CA LYS A 69 -11.81 -16.26 7.62
C LYS A 69 -10.28 -16.37 7.76
N PRO A 70 -9.65 -17.36 7.11
CA PRO A 70 -8.19 -17.52 7.08
C PRO A 70 -7.57 -16.46 6.16
N VAL A 71 -7.33 -15.27 6.69
CA VAL A 71 -6.73 -14.13 5.96
C VAL A 71 -5.41 -13.72 6.60
N SER A 72 -4.53 -13.18 5.78
CA SER A 72 -3.21 -12.67 6.15
C SER A 72 -3.01 -11.25 5.61
N VAL A 73 -1.88 -10.61 5.94
CA VAL A 73 -1.49 -9.32 5.35
C VAL A 73 -1.46 -9.41 3.81
N HIS A 74 -1.08 -10.56 3.25
CA HIS A 74 -1.07 -10.78 1.80
C HIS A 74 -2.48 -10.72 1.17
N THR A 75 -3.50 -11.09 1.95
CA THR A 75 -4.90 -10.99 1.52
C THR A 75 -5.33 -9.54 1.27
N LEU A 76 -4.80 -8.58 2.04
CA LEU A 76 -5.05 -7.15 1.78
C LEU A 76 -4.54 -6.73 0.40
N ARG A 77 -3.39 -7.24 0.00
CA ARG A 77 -2.84 -6.99 -1.34
C ARG A 77 -3.72 -7.58 -2.44
N HIS A 78 -4.26 -8.78 -2.24
CA HIS A 78 -5.20 -9.38 -3.19
C HIS A 78 -6.51 -8.60 -3.26
N SER A 79 -7.06 -8.20 -2.12
CA SER A 79 -8.27 -7.36 -2.07
C SER A 79 -8.06 -6.03 -2.79
N PHE A 80 -6.93 -5.37 -2.58
CA PHE A 80 -6.58 -4.14 -3.29
C PHE A 80 -6.55 -4.34 -4.82
N ALA A 81 -5.91 -5.42 -5.29
CA ALA A 81 -5.87 -5.75 -6.71
C ALA A 81 -7.26 -6.02 -7.29
N THR A 82 -8.06 -6.83 -6.59
CA THR A 82 -9.42 -7.18 -7.02
C THR A 82 -10.30 -5.95 -7.13
N HIS A 83 -10.32 -5.09 -6.12
CA HIS A 83 -11.13 -3.87 -6.14
C HIS A 83 -10.71 -2.88 -7.23
N LEU A 84 -9.41 -2.79 -7.55
CA LEU A 84 -8.96 -1.97 -8.68
C LEU A 84 -9.45 -2.51 -10.01
N ILE A 85 -9.39 -3.84 -10.22
CA ILE A 85 -9.88 -4.49 -11.44
C ILE A 85 -11.39 -4.31 -11.57
N GLU A 86 -12.15 -4.57 -10.51
CA GLU A 86 -13.61 -4.36 -10.47
C GLU A 86 -13.99 -2.91 -10.75
N ALA A 87 -13.13 -1.98 -10.37
CA ALA A 87 -13.27 -0.57 -10.64
C ALA A 87 -12.87 -0.16 -12.08
N GLY A 88 -12.52 -1.11 -12.95
CA GLY A 88 -12.16 -0.86 -14.34
C GLY A 88 -10.70 -0.52 -14.58
N THR A 89 -9.82 -0.65 -13.55
CA THR A 89 -8.38 -0.47 -13.75
C THR A 89 -7.83 -1.67 -14.55
N SER A 90 -7.07 -1.41 -15.60
CA SER A 90 -6.51 -2.49 -16.41
C SER A 90 -5.57 -3.39 -15.60
N LEU A 91 -5.59 -4.69 -15.89
CA LEU A 91 -4.73 -5.67 -15.23
C LEU A 91 -3.25 -5.28 -15.28
N HIS A 92 -2.83 -4.67 -16.38
CA HIS A 92 -1.45 -4.19 -16.56
C HIS A 92 -1.07 -3.10 -15.54
N HIS A 93 -1.94 -2.12 -15.33
CA HIS A 93 -1.72 -1.09 -14.29
C HIS A 93 -1.69 -1.69 -12.88
N VAL A 94 -2.56 -2.65 -12.59
CA VAL A 94 -2.56 -3.36 -11.31
C VAL A 94 -1.25 -4.13 -11.10
N GLN A 95 -0.75 -4.80 -12.12
CA GLN A 95 0.54 -5.50 -12.06
C GLN A 95 1.70 -4.54 -11.78
N LEU A 96 1.73 -3.36 -12.42
CA LEU A 96 2.73 -2.32 -12.16
C LEU A 96 2.67 -1.83 -10.71
N LEU A 97 1.49 -1.50 -10.20
CA LEU A 97 1.27 -1.06 -8.82
C LEU A 97 1.75 -2.10 -7.80
N LEU A 98 1.50 -3.37 -8.09
CA LEU A 98 1.92 -4.49 -7.25
C LEU A 98 3.39 -4.84 -7.41
N GLY A 99 4.07 -4.37 -8.45
CA GLY A 99 5.45 -4.71 -8.73
C GLY A 99 5.63 -6.17 -9.18
N HIS A 100 4.66 -6.72 -9.91
CA HIS A 100 4.80 -8.01 -10.57
C HIS A 100 5.68 -7.85 -11.81
N ARG A 101 6.73 -8.65 -11.92
CA ARG A 101 7.67 -8.61 -13.04
C ARG A 101 6.99 -8.99 -14.36
N SER A 102 7.04 -8.07 -15.34
CA SER A 102 7.27 -8.44 -16.73
C SER A 102 8.62 -7.87 -17.18
N PRO A 103 9.46 -8.61 -17.90
CA PRO A 103 10.89 -8.29 -18.02
C PRO A 103 11.26 -7.17 -19.02
N THR A 104 10.35 -6.56 -19.76
CA THR A 104 10.77 -5.92 -21.02
C THR A 104 10.54 -4.41 -21.17
N THR A 105 10.01 -3.64 -20.20
CA THR A 105 9.68 -2.23 -20.49
C THR A 105 9.82 -1.27 -19.32
N THR A 106 10.98 -1.23 -18.67
CA THR A 106 11.15 -0.41 -17.45
C THR A 106 11.32 1.09 -17.74
N THR A 107 11.80 1.50 -18.90
CA THR A 107 12.14 2.92 -19.17
C THR A 107 10.96 3.72 -19.74
N VAL A 108 10.14 3.15 -20.58
CA VAL A 108 8.97 3.80 -21.19
C VAL A 108 7.82 3.93 -20.16
N TYR A 109 7.72 2.97 -19.22
CA TYR A 109 6.67 2.93 -18.21
C TYR A 109 6.81 3.95 -17.07
N LEU A 110 8.03 4.43 -16.80
CA LEU A 110 8.22 5.46 -15.76
C LEU A 110 7.54 6.78 -16.10
N HIS A 111 7.45 7.15 -17.38
CA HIS A 111 6.74 8.35 -17.82
C HIS A 111 5.23 8.16 -17.96
N VAL A 112 4.80 7.05 -18.53
CA VAL A 112 3.36 6.76 -18.76
C VAL A 112 2.67 6.42 -17.44
N SER A 113 3.32 5.72 -16.52
CA SER A 113 2.72 5.37 -15.23
C SER A 113 2.53 6.56 -14.28
N ARG A 114 3.34 7.63 -14.33
CA ARG A 114 3.09 8.82 -13.51
C ARG A 114 1.79 9.53 -13.89
N LEU A 115 1.49 9.65 -15.17
CA LEU A 115 0.28 10.33 -15.66
C LEU A 115 -0.98 9.49 -15.41
N ASN A 116 -0.89 8.17 -15.59
CA ASN A 116 -2.05 7.29 -15.42
C ASN A 116 -2.32 6.91 -13.95
N LEU A 117 -1.30 6.84 -13.10
CA LEU A 117 -1.47 6.55 -11.67
C LEU A 117 -2.20 7.67 -10.93
N SER A 118 -2.04 8.92 -11.37
CA SER A 118 -2.78 10.05 -10.77
C SER A 118 -4.29 9.99 -10.99
N GLN A 119 -4.74 9.22 -11.98
CA GLN A 119 -6.16 9.03 -12.30
C GLN A 119 -6.78 7.82 -11.60
N VAL A 120 -5.97 6.96 -10.97
CA VAL A 120 -6.46 5.77 -10.26
C VAL A 120 -6.89 6.13 -8.85
N THR A 121 -8.18 5.97 -8.57
CA THR A 121 -8.73 6.18 -7.22
C THR A 121 -8.44 4.98 -6.32
N SER A 122 -7.96 5.23 -5.11
CA SER A 122 -7.76 4.17 -4.12
C SER A 122 -9.09 3.52 -3.72
N PRO A 123 -9.16 2.17 -3.61
CA PRO A 123 -10.32 1.49 -3.04
C PRO A 123 -10.73 2.04 -1.66
N LEU A 124 -9.75 2.47 -0.86
CA LEU A 124 -10.02 3.04 0.46
C LEU A 124 -10.74 4.39 0.37
N ASP A 125 -10.36 5.25 -0.57
CA ASP A 125 -11.04 6.54 -0.78
C ASP A 125 -12.46 6.33 -1.32
N ARG A 126 -12.67 5.31 -2.16
CA ARG A 126 -14.02 4.93 -2.64
C ARG A 126 -14.91 4.43 -1.49
N ALA A 127 -14.38 3.57 -0.63
CA ALA A 127 -15.13 3.07 0.53
C ALA A 127 -15.50 4.19 1.49
N ALA A 128 -14.61 5.15 1.73
CA ALA A 128 -14.88 6.32 2.56
C ALA A 128 -15.98 7.21 1.97
N ASN A 129 -16.00 7.40 0.65
CA ASN A 129 -17.03 8.19 -0.05
C ASN A 129 -18.39 7.49 -0.14
N GLN A 130 -18.44 6.15 -0.05
CA GLN A 130 -19.70 5.39 -0.02
C GLN A 130 -20.31 5.27 1.38
N ALA A 131 -19.50 5.48 2.43
CA ALA A 131 -19.94 5.44 3.83
C ALA A 131 -20.43 6.81 4.35
N SER A 132 -20.37 7.84 3.52
CA SER A 132 -20.89 9.20 3.80
C SER A 132 -22.24 9.41 3.16
#